data_24f6502a74cbdea6fc4c257866b0db33
#
_entry.id   24f6502a74cbdea6fc4c257866b0db33
#
_cell.length_a   1.000
_cell.length_b   1.000
_cell.length_c   1.000
_cell.angle_alpha   90.00
_cell.angle_beta   90.00
_cell.angle_gamma   90.00
#
_symmetry.space_group_name_H-M   'P 1'
#
loop_
_entity.id
_entity.type
_entity.pdbx_description
1 polymer ?
#
loop_
_entity_poly.entity_id
_entity_poly.type
_entity_poly.pdbx_seq_one_letter_code
_entity_poly.pdbx_strand_id
1 'polypeptide(L)'
;PEDVNGDGIVDGGDVVAIGATERPNLIYGVGLSARWKSFDFNVHFQGAGKSSYCIQGPSVYAFSQKEIGNILPDLVDGRWIDSTISGTEATMNPNASYPRLSYGGHANNYRASSFWLRNGAYLRLKTLEIGYNLPQKWVNKIYSKNIRVFFIGSNLLTFSDFKLWDPEMGSTTGTHYPLAKTFSFG
;
A
#
# COMPACT_ATOMS: atom_id res chain seq x y z
N PRO A 1 6.18 -18.35 -16.01
CA PRO A 1 5.98 -18.15 -17.44
C PRO A 1 5.43 -19.44 -18.01
N GLU A 2 4.50 -19.33 -18.94
CA GLU A 2 3.82 -20.42 -19.59
C GLU A 2 3.85 -20.15 -21.10
N ASP A 3 4.05 -21.18 -21.90
CA ASP A 3 3.92 -21.13 -23.34
C ASP A 3 2.42 -21.11 -23.66
N VAL A 4 1.90 -19.94 -23.99
CA VAL A 4 0.47 -19.73 -24.22
C VAL A 4 0.09 -20.01 -25.66
N ASN A 5 0.99 -19.77 -26.60
CA ASN A 5 0.76 -19.96 -28.02
C ASN A 5 1.12 -21.40 -28.50
N GLY A 6 1.83 -22.19 -27.69
CA GLY A 6 2.17 -23.58 -27.94
C GLY A 6 3.30 -23.79 -28.96
N ASP A 7 4.17 -22.80 -29.16
CA ASP A 7 5.29 -22.88 -30.08
C ASP A 7 6.57 -23.50 -29.47
N GLY A 8 6.55 -23.81 -28.17
CA GLY A 8 7.65 -24.41 -27.42
C GLY A 8 8.67 -23.39 -26.90
N ILE A 9 8.47 -22.11 -27.12
CA ILE A 9 9.35 -21.02 -26.68
C ILE A 9 8.59 -20.01 -25.83
N VAL A 10 9.00 -19.78 -24.59
CA VAL A 10 8.39 -18.76 -23.75
C VAL A 10 9.01 -17.39 -24.02
N ASP A 11 8.33 -16.58 -24.80
CA ASP A 11 8.82 -15.25 -25.24
C ASP A 11 7.77 -14.14 -25.20
N GLY A 12 7.90 -13.12 -26.04
CA GLY A 12 6.97 -11.99 -26.14
C GLY A 12 5.59 -12.36 -26.73
N GLY A 13 5.48 -13.50 -27.42
CA GLY A 13 4.22 -14.03 -27.96
C GLY A 13 3.29 -14.60 -26.87
N ASP A 14 3.84 -14.89 -25.69
CA ASP A 14 3.11 -15.46 -24.56
C ASP A 14 2.61 -14.40 -23.55
N VAL A 15 2.69 -13.14 -23.92
CA VAL A 15 2.22 -12.05 -23.04
C VAL A 15 0.70 -11.96 -23.10
N VAL A 16 0.05 -12.18 -21.96
CA VAL A 16 -1.40 -12.06 -21.79
C VAL A 16 -1.73 -11.01 -20.75
N ALA A 17 -2.92 -10.42 -20.87
CA ALA A 17 -3.42 -9.48 -19.86
C ALA A 17 -3.75 -10.24 -18.56
N ILE A 18 -3.18 -9.79 -17.43
CA ILE A 18 -3.44 -10.34 -16.10
C ILE A 18 -3.89 -9.24 -15.14
N GLY A 19 -4.82 -9.61 -14.23
CA GLY A 19 -5.34 -8.67 -13.22
C GLY A 19 -6.25 -7.59 -13.79
N ALA A 20 -6.36 -6.49 -13.06
CA ALA A 20 -7.08 -5.29 -13.45
C ALA A 20 -6.11 -4.21 -13.97
N THR A 21 -6.64 -3.08 -14.38
CA THR A 21 -5.82 -1.93 -14.81
C THR A 21 -5.02 -1.34 -13.65
N GLU A 22 -3.90 -0.72 -13.93
CA GLU A 22 -3.06 -0.05 -12.93
C GLU A 22 -3.81 1.09 -12.25
N ARG A 23 -4.57 1.87 -13.02
CA ARG A 23 -5.45 2.89 -12.48
C ARG A 23 -6.76 2.26 -12.01
N PRO A 24 -7.25 2.61 -10.80
CA PRO A 24 -8.50 2.06 -10.30
C PRO A 24 -9.69 2.34 -11.21
N ASN A 25 -10.44 1.30 -11.56
CA ASN A 25 -11.70 1.43 -12.29
C ASN A 25 -12.91 1.64 -11.38
N LEU A 26 -12.70 1.54 -10.07
CA LEU A 26 -13.73 1.78 -9.06
C LEU A 26 -13.14 2.69 -7.97
N ILE A 27 -13.77 3.84 -7.78
CA ILE A 27 -13.50 4.74 -6.66
C ILE A 27 -14.82 4.90 -5.91
N TYR A 28 -14.76 4.78 -4.60
CA TYR A 28 -15.93 4.89 -3.73
C TYR A 28 -15.60 5.66 -2.45
N GLY A 29 -16.64 6.26 -1.88
CA GLY A 29 -16.51 6.97 -0.61
C GLY A 29 -17.80 6.87 0.18
N VAL A 30 -17.67 6.87 1.49
CA VAL A 30 -18.78 6.93 2.42
C VAL A 30 -18.44 7.90 3.56
N GLY A 31 -19.39 8.77 3.89
CA GLY A 31 -19.27 9.73 4.98
C GLY A 31 -20.44 9.60 5.94
N LEU A 32 -20.16 9.84 7.21
CA LEU A 32 -21.17 9.94 8.25
C LEU A 32 -20.91 11.20 9.06
N SER A 33 -21.95 12.02 9.20
CA SER A 33 -21.95 13.18 10.09
C SER A 33 -23.03 13.00 11.14
N ALA A 34 -22.68 13.23 12.40
CA ALA A 34 -23.60 13.13 13.51
C ALA A 34 -23.42 14.31 14.46
N ARG A 35 -24.53 14.76 15.06
CA ARG A 35 -24.51 15.75 16.13
C ARG A 35 -25.32 15.22 17.31
N TRP A 36 -24.71 15.27 18.48
CA TRP A 36 -25.35 14.86 19.70
C TRP A 36 -25.02 15.83 20.82
N LYS A 37 -26.04 16.56 21.26
CA LYS A 37 -25.88 17.64 22.25
C LYS A 37 -24.85 18.69 21.77
N SER A 38 -23.77 18.82 22.52
CA SER A 38 -22.66 19.75 22.21
C SER A 38 -21.56 19.13 21.34
N PHE A 39 -21.63 17.84 21.05
CA PHE A 39 -20.65 17.15 20.21
C PHE A 39 -21.10 17.11 18.75
N ASP A 40 -20.17 17.30 17.86
CA ASP A 40 -20.30 17.01 16.45
C ASP A 40 -19.18 16.05 16.01
N PHE A 41 -19.54 15.17 15.12
CA PHE A 41 -18.68 14.12 14.61
C PHE A 41 -18.84 14.02 13.10
N ASN A 42 -17.72 13.94 12.41
CA ASN A 42 -17.69 13.72 10.97
C ASN A 42 -16.60 12.70 10.64
N VAL A 43 -16.96 11.67 9.89
CA VAL A 43 -16.03 10.67 9.41
C VAL A 43 -16.22 10.47 7.91
N HIS A 44 -15.11 10.38 7.19
CA HIS A 44 -15.11 10.12 5.76
C HIS A 44 -14.12 9.03 5.42
N PHE A 45 -14.62 7.98 4.77
CA PHE A 45 -13.83 6.92 4.17
C PHE A 45 -13.81 7.08 2.66
N GLN A 46 -12.67 6.82 2.06
CA GLN A 46 -12.51 6.72 0.61
C GLN A 46 -11.71 5.47 0.28
N GLY A 47 -12.10 4.80 -0.78
CA GLY A 47 -11.41 3.62 -1.26
C GLY A 47 -11.32 3.57 -2.77
N ALA A 48 -10.46 2.70 -3.24
CA ALA A 48 -10.33 2.33 -4.63
C ALA A 48 -10.33 0.82 -4.77
N GLY A 49 -10.85 0.35 -5.88
CA GLY A 49 -10.91 -1.08 -6.19
C GLY A 49 -10.76 -1.33 -7.68
N LYS A 50 -10.72 -2.60 -8.06
CA LYS A 50 -10.47 -3.01 -9.44
C LYS A 50 -9.19 -2.37 -9.99
N SER A 51 -8.12 -2.45 -9.21
CA SER A 51 -6.78 -2.02 -9.56
C SER A 51 -5.79 -3.13 -9.27
N SER A 52 -4.87 -3.33 -10.18
CA SER A 52 -3.74 -4.23 -9.99
C SER A 52 -2.51 -3.59 -10.61
N TYR A 53 -1.37 -3.75 -9.98
CA TYR A 53 -0.11 -3.29 -10.53
C TYR A 53 1.00 -4.29 -10.30
N CYS A 54 1.86 -4.39 -11.28
CA CYS A 54 3.03 -5.24 -11.22
C CYS A 54 4.16 -4.46 -10.54
N ILE A 55 4.55 -4.87 -9.33
CA ILE A 55 5.66 -4.23 -8.63
C ILE A 55 6.97 -4.50 -9.35
N GLN A 56 7.80 -3.49 -9.48
CA GLN A 56 9.04 -3.56 -10.26
C GLN A 56 10.09 -2.55 -9.77
N GLY A 57 11.27 -2.63 -10.37
CA GLY A 57 12.35 -1.68 -10.15
C GLY A 57 13.26 -2.00 -8.96
N PRO A 58 14.26 -1.16 -8.72
CA PRO A 58 15.33 -1.43 -7.75
C PRO A 58 14.86 -1.66 -6.32
N SER A 59 13.69 -1.11 -5.95
CA SER A 59 13.10 -1.28 -4.62
C SER A 59 12.72 -2.72 -4.30
N VAL A 60 12.37 -3.52 -5.32
CA VAL A 60 11.90 -4.90 -5.17
C VAL A 60 12.78 -5.93 -5.90
N TYR A 61 13.57 -5.49 -6.89
CA TYR A 61 14.49 -6.34 -7.62
C TYR A 61 15.87 -6.31 -6.95
N ALA A 62 16.05 -7.20 -5.99
CA ALA A 62 17.26 -7.28 -5.20
C ALA A 62 18.52 -7.35 -6.10
N PHE A 63 19.51 -6.52 -5.81
CA PHE A 63 20.78 -6.43 -6.53
C PHE A 63 20.70 -6.14 -8.03
N SER A 64 19.56 -5.67 -8.53
CA SER A 64 19.40 -5.36 -9.95
C SER A 64 20.36 -4.25 -10.44
N GLN A 65 20.75 -3.38 -9.53
CA GLN A 65 21.74 -2.30 -9.76
C GLN A 65 23.10 -2.62 -9.13
N LYS A 66 23.42 -3.88 -8.95
CA LYS A 66 24.67 -4.37 -8.36
C LYS A 66 24.89 -3.74 -6.97
N GLU A 67 25.96 -2.96 -6.81
CA GLU A 67 26.42 -2.43 -5.52
C GLU A 67 25.58 -1.26 -4.98
N ILE A 68 24.69 -0.67 -5.81
CA ILE A 68 23.96 0.55 -5.45
C ILE A 68 22.57 0.27 -4.89
N GLY A 69 22.05 -0.96 -5.06
CA GLY A 69 20.69 -1.31 -4.66
C GLY A 69 20.57 -1.71 -3.20
N ASN A 70 19.70 -1.05 -2.46
CA ASN A 70 19.24 -1.53 -1.15
C ASN A 70 18.21 -2.65 -1.33
N ILE A 71 18.09 -3.49 -0.30
CA ILE A 71 17.13 -4.58 -0.26
C ILE A 71 16.09 -4.28 0.83
N LEU A 72 14.82 -4.43 0.49
CA LEU A 72 13.77 -4.35 1.50
C LEU A 72 13.86 -5.54 2.46
N PRO A 73 13.66 -5.34 3.77
CA PRO A 73 13.66 -6.42 4.76
C PRO A 73 12.74 -7.58 4.37
N ASP A 74 11.54 -7.30 3.88
CA ASP A 74 10.57 -8.31 3.45
C ASP A 74 11.12 -9.26 2.37
N LEU A 75 11.99 -8.75 1.47
CA LEU A 75 12.63 -9.58 0.46
C LEU A 75 13.70 -10.49 1.08
N VAL A 76 14.41 -10.00 2.07
CA VAL A 76 15.44 -10.78 2.78
C VAL A 76 14.79 -11.90 3.57
N ASP A 77 13.74 -11.58 4.32
CA ASP A 77 13.06 -12.54 5.19
C ASP A 77 12.20 -13.53 4.39
N GLY A 78 11.58 -13.05 3.32
CA GLY A 78 10.71 -13.85 2.47
C GLY A 78 11.39 -14.56 1.30
N ARG A 79 12.73 -14.51 1.16
CA ARG A 79 13.46 -15.09 0.03
C ARG A 79 13.48 -16.63 0.06
N TRP A 80 13.55 -17.22 -1.11
CA TRP A 80 13.77 -18.66 -1.21
C TRP A 80 15.23 -19.02 -0.89
N ILE A 81 15.40 -20.00 0.01
CA ILE A 81 16.69 -20.56 0.40
C ILE A 81 16.53 -22.08 0.44
N ASP A 82 17.49 -22.80 -0.10
CA ASP A 82 17.59 -24.25 0.02
C ASP A 82 18.79 -24.67 0.89
N SER A 83 18.88 -25.96 1.20
CA SER A 83 19.94 -26.53 2.00
C SER A 83 21.32 -26.44 1.34
N THR A 84 21.39 -26.36 0.02
CA THR A 84 22.66 -26.26 -0.73
C THR A 84 23.30 -24.88 -0.58
N ILE A 85 22.49 -23.86 -0.26
CA ILE A 85 22.94 -22.47 -0.07
C ILE A 85 23.16 -22.18 1.40
N SER A 86 22.22 -22.59 2.26
CA SER A 86 22.26 -22.33 3.70
C SER A 86 23.18 -23.27 4.47
N GLY A 87 23.53 -24.41 3.86
CA GLY A 87 24.30 -25.47 4.50
C GLY A 87 23.51 -26.32 5.50
N THR A 88 22.29 -25.96 5.83
CA THR A 88 21.43 -26.71 6.76
C THR A 88 19.95 -26.64 6.36
N GLU A 89 19.20 -27.73 6.57
CA GLU A 89 17.75 -27.74 6.34
C GLU A 89 17.00 -26.77 7.27
N ALA A 90 17.53 -26.48 8.45
CA ALA A 90 16.90 -25.59 9.42
C ALA A 90 16.74 -24.14 8.93
N THR A 91 17.52 -23.72 7.94
CA THR A 91 17.44 -22.37 7.36
C THR A 91 16.75 -22.33 6.00
N MET A 92 16.20 -23.47 5.53
CA MET A 92 15.40 -23.52 4.31
C MET A 92 14.11 -22.69 4.46
N ASN A 93 13.73 -22.02 3.40
CA ASN A 93 12.43 -21.36 3.30
C ASN A 93 11.63 -21.92 2.12
N PRO A 94 10.96 -23.08 2.29
CA PRO A 94 10.18 -23.71 1.21
C PRO A 94 8.91 -22.92 0.86
N ASN A 95 8.42 -22.07 1.78
CA ASN A 95 7.24 -21.23 1.59
C ASN A 95 7.61 -19.78 1.24
N ALA A 96 8.72 -19.60 0.56
CA ALA A 96 9.22 -18.29 0.18
C ALA A 96 8.21 -17.49 -0.64
N SER A 97 8.06 -16.22 -0.28
CA SER A 97 7.24 -15.24 -1.02
C SER A 97 8.03 -14.52 -2.12
N TYR A 98 9.36 -14.72 -2.15
CA TYR A 98 10.25 -14.08 -3.11
C TYR A 98 11.27 -15.08 -3.66
N PRO A 99 11.78 -14.88 -4.88
CA PRO A 99 12.78 -15.74 -5.45
C PRO A 99 14.11 -15.66 -4.70
N ARG A 100 14.99 -16.57 -5.00
CA ARG A 100 16.39 -16.56 -4.54
C ARG A 100 17.05 -15.23 -4.89
N LEU A 101 17.78 -14.66 -3.95
CA LEU A 101 18.59 -13.47 -4.19
C LEU A 101 19.80 -13.85 -5.06
N SER A 102 20.04 -13.05 -6.11
CA SER A 102 21.16 -13.22 -7.03
C SER A 102 21.86 -11.88 -7.23
N TYR A 103 23.17 -11.85 -6.99
CA TYR A 103 23.94 -10.64 -7.25
C TYR A 103 23.97 -10.31 -8.74
N GLY A 104 23.75 -9.04 -9.10
CA GLY A 104 23.59 -8.62 -10.49
C GLY A 104 22.21 -8.90 -11.07
N GLY A 105 21.32 -9.51 -10.29
CA GLY A 105 19.95 -9.83 -10.67
C GLY A 105 19.82 -11.08 -11.54
N HIS A 106 18.59 -11.42 -11.87
CA HIS A 106 18.26 -12.52 -12.75
C HIS A 106 17.09 -12.13 -13.67
N ALA A 107 17.35 -11.98 -14.95
CA ALA A 107 16.38 -11.43 -15.90
C ALA A 107 15.02 -12.15 -15.88
N ASN A 108 15.02 -13.47 -15.74
CA ASN A 108 13.79 -14.25 -15.67
C ASN A 108 12.96 -13.93 -14.41
N ASN A 109 13.61 -13.69 -13.27
CA ASN A 109 12.92 -13.36 -12.02
C ASN A 109 12.30 -11.95 -12.04
N TYR A 110 12.74 -11.08 -12.95
CA TYR A 110 12.26 -9.70 -13.06
C TYR A 110 11.24 -9.49 -14.19
N ARG A 111 10.85 -10.55 -14.87
CA ARG A 111 9.77 -10.46 -15.87
C ARG A 111 8.44 -10.14 -15.18
N ALA A 112 7.67 -9.24 -15.80
CA ALA A 112 6.29 -8.99 -15.41
C ALA A 112 5.51 -10.32 -15.45
N SER A 113 4.89 -10.67 -14.33
CA SER A 113 4.18 -11.94 -14.17
C SER A 113 3.17 -11.85 -13.03
N SER A 114 2.32 -12.84 -12.89
CA SER A 114 1.41 -12.98 -11.75
C SER A 114 2.13 -12.97 -10.40
N PHE A 115 3.40 -13.40 -10.36
CA PHE A 115 4.24 -13.36 -9.17
C PHE A 115 4.44 -11.92 -8.64
N TRP A 116 4.60 -10.95 -9.52
CA TRP A 116 4.80 -9.53 -9.15
C TRP A 116 3.51 -8.73 -9.11
N LEU A 117 2.40 -9.34 -9.57
CA LEU A 117 1.11 -8.67 -9.56
C LEU A 117 0.60 -8.51 -8.13
N ARG A 118 0.14 -7.30 -7.80
CA ARG A 118 -0.42 -6.97 -6.49
C ARG A 118 -1.80 -6.34 -6.65
N ASN A 119 -2.67 -6.65 -5.68
CA ASN A 119 -3.96 -6.00 -5.57
C ASN A 119 -3.76 -4.55 -5.10
N GLY A 120 -4.19 -3.59 -5.90
CA GLY A 120 -4.13 -2.16 -5.60
C GLY A 120 -5.35 -1.62 -4.84
N ALA A 121 -6.28 -2.48 -4.45
CA ALA A 121 -7.47 -2.06 -3.71
C ALA A 121 -7.12 -1.61 -2.28
N TYR A 122 -7.79 -0.54 -1.84
CA TYR A 122 -7.66 -0.05 -0.47
C TYR A 122 -8.93 0.66 0.01
N LEU A 123 -9.06 0.80 1.33
CA LEU A 123 -10.00 1.66 2.01
C LEU A 123 -9.24 2.52 3.02
N ARG A 124 -9.46 3.83 3.00
CA ARG A 124 -8.76 4.77 3.88
C ARG A 124 -9.74 5.62 4.67
N LEU A 125 -9.46 5.78 5.96
CA LEU A 125 -10.08 6.82 6.77
C LEU A 125 -9.40 8.16 6.41
N LYS A 126 -10.06 8.88 5.49
CA LYS A 126 -9.55 10.14 4.93
C LYS A 126 -9.65 11.28 5.92
N THR A 127 -10.77 11.38 6.61
CA THR A 127 -11.01 12.45 7.56
C THR A 127 -11.79 11.92 8.75
N LEU A 128 -11.34 12.28 9.93
CA LEU A 128 -12.06 12.15 11.19
C LEU A 128 -12.06 13.52 11.86
N GLU A 129 -13.23 14.07 12.11
CA GLU A 129 -13.40 15.32 12.85
C GLU A 129 -14.29 15.08 14.05
N ILE A 130 -13.86 15.58 15.20
CA ILE A 130 -14.63 15.57 16.44
C ILE A 130 -14.61 17.00 16.98
N GLY A 131 -15.77 17.60 17.12
CA GLY A 131 -15.95 18.94 17.65
C GLY A 131 -16.77 18.92 18.93
N TYR A 132 -16.49 19.87 19.80
CA TYR A 132 -17.23 20.11 21.02
C TYR A 132 -17.52 21.58 21.17
N ASN A 133 -18.81 21.95 21.23
CA ASN A 133 -19.25 23.32 21.51
C ASN A 133 -19.34 23.49 23.02
N LEU A 134 -18.60 24.46 23.54
CA LEU A 134 -18.57 24.73 24.97
C LEU A 134 -19.96 25.20 25.47
N PRO A 135 -20.35 24.79 26.68
CA PRO A 135 -21.61 25.25 27.29
C PRO A 135 -21.65 26.77 27.41
N GLN A 136 -22.81 27.39 27.11
CA GLN A 136 -23.00 28.83 27.12
C GLN A 136 -22.60 29.48 28.43
N LYS A 137 -22.78 28.76 29.55
CA LYS A 137 -22.38 29.24 30.90
C LYS A 137 -20.87 29.55 31.00
N TRP A 138 -20.02 28.79 30.29
CA TRP A 138 -18.57 29.03 30.28
C TRP A 138 -18.18 30.11 29.28
N VAL A 139 -18.80 30.08 28.11
CA VAL A 139 -18.57 31.04 27.04
C VAL A 139 -18.91 32.46 27.44
N ASN A 140 -20.02 32.67 28.19
CA ASN A 140 -20.44 33.99 28.68
C ASN A 140 -19.44 34.62 29.67
N LYS A 141 -18.69 33.77 30.41
CA LYS A 141 -17.68 34.29 31.38
C LYS A 141 -16.51 35.00 30.69
N ILE A 142 -16.26 34.70 29.45
CA ILE A 142 -15.16 35.28 28.65
C ILE A 142 -15.68 36.20 27.55
N TYR A 143 -16.94 36.68 27.70
CA TYR A 143 -17.58 37.61 26.76
C TYR A 143 -17.58 37.14 25.31
N SER A 144 -17.58 35.83 25.06
CA SER A 144 -17.69 35.24 23.71
C SER A 144 -19.14 34.82 23.43
N LYS A 145 -19.46 34.70 22.13
CA LYS A 145 -20.79 34.21 21.68
C LYS A 145 -20.82 32.69 21.52
N ASN A 146 -19.73 32.12 21.08
CA ASN A 146 -19.59 30.67 20.88
C ASN A 146 -18.12 30.30 20.88
N ILE A 147 -17.80 29.14 21.43
CA ILE A 147 -16.47 28.54 21.35
C ILE A 147 -16.66 27.06 21.00
N ARG A 148 -16.01 26.63 19.93
CA ARG A 148 -15.93 25.25 19.52
C ARG A 148 -14.47 24.80 19.56
N VAL A 149 -14.21 23.74 20.28
CA VAL A 149 -12.91 23.03 20.25
C VAL A 149 -13.06 21.84 19.35
N PHE A 150 -12.08 21.60 18.51
CA PHE A 150 -12.15 20.48 17.58
C PHE A 150 -10.79 19.79 17.38
N PHE A 151 -10.89 18.54 16.97
CA PHE A 151 -9.79 17.72 16.48
C PHE A 151 -10.12 17.28 15.06
N ILE A 152 -9.16 17.41 14.16
CA ILE A 152 -9.24 16.86 12.80
C ILE A 152 -8.03 15.97 12.56
N GLY A 153 -8.28 14.75 12.15
CA GLY A 153 -7.25 13.83 11.67
C GLY A 153 -7.46 13.48 10.21
N SER A 154 -6.39 13.48 9.42
CA SER A 154 -6.46 13.10 8.02
C SER A 154 -5.56 11.91 7.71
N ASN A 155 -5.99 11.03 6.81
CA ASN A 155 -5.27 9.84 6.36
C ASN A 155 -4.86 8.89 7.51
N LEU A 156 -5.71 8.73 8.52
CA LEU A 156 -5.36 8.08 9.78
C LEU A 156 -5.12 6.58 9.64
N LEU A 157 -5.99 5.89 8.92
CA LEU A 157 -5.97 4.44 8.78
C LEU A 157 -6.09 4.05 7.31
N THR A 158 -5.35 3.03 6.91
CA THR A 158 -5.43 2.42 5.57
C THR A 158 -5.58 0.93 5.70
N PHE A 159 -6.60 0.39 5.08
CA PHE A 159 -6.89 -1.03 4.97
C PHE A 159 -6.58 -1.46 3.53
N SER A 160 -5.62 -2.35 3.35
CA SER A 160 -5.20 -2.89 2.06
C SER A 160 -4.45 -4.20 2.30
N ASP A 161 -4.52 -5.12 1.34
CA ASP A 161 -3.69 -6.33 1.33
C ASP A 161 -2.23 -5.98 0.99
N PHE A 162 -2.02 -4.89 0.28
CA PHE A 162 -0.70 -4.44 -0.10
C PHE A 162 -0.02 -3.70 1.07
N LYS A 163 1.21 -4.14 1.44
CA LYS A 163 1.91 -3.67 2.65
C LYS A 163 3.27 -3.04 2.39
N LEU A 164 3.83 -3.15 1.18
CA LEU A 164 5.19 -2.66 0.91
C LEU A 164 5.30 -1.13 0.96
N TRP A 165 4.27 -0.43 0.46
CA TRP A 165 4.16 1.03 0.53
C TRP A 165 2.69 1.46 0.49
N ASP A 166 2.43 2.75 0.50
CA ASP A 166 1.07 3.27 0.49
C ASP A 166 0.37 2.95 -0.83
N PRO A 167 -0.75 2.20 -0.83
CA PRO A 167 -1.44 1.77 -2.05
C PRO A 167 -2.02 2.94 -2.85
N GLU A 168 -2.33 4.08 -2.21
CA GLU A 168 -2.87 5.26 -2.88
C GLU A 168 -1.81 6.01 -3.71
N MET A 169 -0.53 5.72 -3.50
CA MET A 169 0.55 6.27 -4.33
C MET A 169 0.42 5.85 -5.80
N GLY A 170 -0.25 4.74 -6.09
CA GLY A 170 -0.34 4.19 -7.44
C GLY A 170 1.03 3.96 -8.07
N SER A 171 2.02 3.55 -7.29
CA SER A 171 3.39 3.37 -7.73
C SER A 171 3.72 1.90 -7.88
N THR A 172 4.27 1.53 -9.01
CA THR A 172 4.82 0.19 -9.24
C THR A 172 6.22 0.01 -8.64
N THR A 173 6.91 1.12 -8.36
CA THR A 173 8.31 1.12 -7.88
C THR A 173 8.48 1.54 -6.42
N GLY A 174 7.41 2.05 -5.78
CA GLY A 174 7.48 2.57 -4.41
C GLY A 174 8.26 3.87 -4.23
N THR A 175 8.54 4.60 -5.33
CA THR A 175 9.40 5.80 -5.31
C THR A 175 8.63 7.12 -5.19
N HIS A 176 7.30 7.07 -5.13
CA HIS A 176 6.48 8.26 -4.91
C HIS A 176 6.43 8.65 -3.43
N TYR A 177 6.09 9.89 -3.17
CA TYR A 177 5.94 10.37 -1.80
C TYR A 177 4.61 9.87 -1.19
N PRO A 178 4.64 9.21 -0.03
CA PRO A 178 3.43 8.71 0.62
C PRO A 178 2.58 9.84 1.20
N LEU A 179 1.28 9.59 1.33
CA LEU A 179 0.38 10.53 1.97
C LEU A 179 0.67 10.66 3.47
N ALA A 180 0.85 11.89 3.91
CA ALA A 180 1.09 12.19 5.32
C ALA A 180 -0.20 11.99 6.15
N LYS A 181 -0.03 11.48 7.36
CA LYS A 181 -1.05 11.58 8.41
C LYS A 181 -0.94 12.96 9.05
N THR A 182 -2.04 13.67 9.14
CA THR A 182 -2.06 15.01 9.77
C THR A 182 -3.03 15.04 10.93
N PHE A 183 -2.68 15.84 11.93
CA PHE A 183 -3.50 16.10 13.11
C PHE A 183 -3.58 17.59 13.33
N SER A 184 -4.78 18.11 13.46
CA SER A 184 -5.05 19.52 13.69
C SER A 184 -5.97 19.68 14.90
N PHE A 185 -5.70 20.69 15.69
CA PHE A 185 -6.49 21.05 16.86
C PHE A 185 -6.82 22.54 16.78
N GLY A 186 -7.99 22.92 17.22
CA GLY A 186 -8.42 24.31 17.27
C GLY A 186 -9.61 24.53 18.21
#